data_d7e2ab39104af75ee5995bc00f8f8ea4
#
_entry.id   d7e2ab39104af75ee5995bc00f8f8ea4
#
_cell.length_a   1.000
_cell.length_b   1.000
_cell.length_c   1.000
_cell.angle_alpha   90.00
_cell.angle_beta   90.00
_cell.angle_gamma   90.00
#
_symmetry.space_group_name_H-M   'P 1'
#
loop_
_entity.id
_entity.type
_entity.pdbx_description
1 polymer ?
#
loop_
_entity_poly.entity_id
_entity_poly.type
_entity_poly.pdbx_seq_one_letter_code
_entity_poly.pdbx_strand_id
1 'polypeptide(L)'
;MLNINGIEVETDKDGYLLHSQQWNEDVAQAIAQVESIELTDAHWEVIYFVRDFYQEYNTSPAIRMLVKAMAEKLGVDKGNSRYLQRLFPEGPAKQATKLAGLPKPAKCL
;
A
#
# COMPACT_ATOMS: atom_id res chain seq x y z
N MET A 1 -9.59 0.63 13.94
CA MET A 1 -8.94 -0.46 14.71
C MET A 1 -9.26 -1.79 14.07
N LEU A 2 -8.27 -2.63 13.89
CA LEU A 2 -8.43 -3.95 13.27
C LEU A 2 -8.20 -5.02 14.33
N ASN A 3 -8.99 -6.10 14.25
CA ASN A 3 -8.77 -7.27 15.12
C ASN A 3 -8.32 -8.42 14.23
N ILE A 4 -7.08 -8.86 14.42
CA ILE A 4 -6.43 -9.85 13.56
C ILE A 4 -5.90 -10.97 14.44
N ASN A 5 -6.48 -12.16 14.31
CA ASN A 5 -6.08 -13.33 15.10
C ASN A 5 -6.06 -13.05 16.61
N GLY A 6 -7.04 -12.27 17.09
CA GLY A 6 -7.15 -11.91 18.49
C GLY A 6 -6.27 -10.75 18.94
N ILE A 7 -5.51 -10.17 18.02
CA ILE A 7 -4.64 -9.01 18.30
C ILE A 7 -5.27 -7.76 17.75
N GLU A 8 -5.37 -6.72 18.58
CA GLU A 8 -5.87 -5.43 18.15
C GLU A 8 -4.74 -4.62 17.50
N VAL A 9 -4.99 -4.15 16.28
CA VAL A 9 -4.04 -3.31 15.54
C VAL A 9 -4.66 -1.94 15.38
N GLU A 10 -4.02 -0.92 15.94
CA GLU A 10 -4.55 0.43 15.90
C GLU A 10 -4.33 1.09 14.55
N THR A 11 -5.36 1.80 14.09
CA THR A 11 -5.30 2.57 12.85
C THR A 11 -5.74 4.00 13.12
N ASP A 12 -5.38 4.92 12.22
CA ASP A 12 -5.91 6.26 12.27
C ASP A 12 -7.32 6.29 11.66
N LYS A 13 -7.92 7.48 11.59
CA LYS A 13 -9.29 7.64 11.08
C LYS A 13 -9.43 7.24 9.61
N ASP A 14 -8.34 7.25 8.84
CA ASP A 14 -8.33 6.90 7.43
C ASP A 14 -7.96 5.43 7.19
N GLY A 15 -7.65 4.68 8.25
CA GLY A 15 -7.34 3.27 8.16
C GLY A 15 -5.87 2.92 8.01
N TYR A 16 -4.98 3.91 8.11
CA TYR A 16 -3.53 3.65 8.10
C TYR A 16 -3.07 3.16 9.46
N LEU A 17 -2.12 2.23 9.49
CA LEU A 17 -1.58 1.72 10.75
C LEU A 17 -0.88 2.84 11.52
N LEU A 18 -1.13 2.89 12.84
CA LEU A 18 -0.39 3.80 13.71
C LEU A 18 1.04 3.30 13.97
N HIS A 19 1.22 1.99 13.95
CA HIS A 19 2.52 1.35 14.22
C HIS A 19 2.87 0.42 13.07
N SER A 20 3.72 0.88 12.16
CA SER A 20 4.05 0.12 10.95
C SER A 20 4.73 -1.21 11.24
N GLN A 21 5.38 -1.35 12.39
CA GLN A 21 6.01 -2.60 12.78
C GLN A 21 4.99 -3.71 13.09
N GLN A 22 3.72 -3.39 13.26
CA GLN A 22 2.67 -4.39 13.45
C GLN A 22 2.24 -5.04 12.14
N TRP A 23 2.72 -4.55 11.00
CA TRP A 23 2.31 -5.07 9.71
C TRP A 23 2.83 -6.48 9.47
N ASN A 24 1.97 -7.30 8.90
CA ASN A 24 2.29 -8.58 8.28
C ASN A 24 1.26 -8.83 7.19
N GLU A 25 1.35 -9.97 6.52
CA GLU A 25 0.42 -10.28 5.43
C GLU A 25 -1.02 -10.42 5.89
N ASP A 26 -1.24 -10.92 7.11
CA ASP A 26 -2.59 -11.02 7.67
C ASP A 26 -3.19 -9.62 7.89
N VAL A 27 -2.37 -8.66 8.31
CA VAL A 27 -2.81 -7.27 8.45
C VAL A 27 -3.20 -6.70 7.10
N ALA A 28 -2.39 -6.94 6.07
CA ALA A 28 -2.71 -6.49 4.71
C ALA A 28 -4.02 -7.10 4.22
N GLN A 29 -4.26 -8.39 4.47
CA GLN A 29 -5.52 -9.03 4.10
C GLN A 29 -6.72 -8.39 4.81
N ALA A 30 -6.57 -8.07 6.09
CA ALA A 30 -7.64 -7.43 6.85
C ALA A 30 -7.97 -6.04 6.30
N ILE A 31 -6.95 -5.26 5.98
CA ILE A 31 -7.14 -3.95 5.38
C ILE A 31 -7.79 -4.08 4.00
N ALA A 32 -7.34 -5.04 3.20
CA ALA A 32 -7.92 -5.28 1.88
C ALA A 32 -9.42 -5.58 1.97
N GLN A 33 -9.82 -6.35 2.98
CA GLN A 33 -11.22 -6.65 3.21
C GLN A 33 -12.04 -5.39 3.49
N VAL A 34 -11.50 -4.49 4.30
CA VAL A 34 -12.15 -3.20 4.58
C VAL A 34 -12.24 -2.35 3.32
N GLU A 35 -11.21 -2.39 2.48
CA GLU A 35 -11.16 -1.61 1.23
C GLU A 35 -11.88 -2.29 0.07
N SER A 36 -12.45 -3.47 0.29
CA SER A 36 -13.14 -4.26 -0.74
C SER A 36 -12.23 -4.64 -1.91
N ILE A 37 -10.99 -4.98 -1.59
CA ILE A 37 -10.00 -5.41 -2.58
C ILE A 37 -9.67 -6.88 -2.35
N GLU A 38 -9.71 -7.68 -3.41
CA GLU A 38 -9.22 -9.05 -3.38
C GLU A 38 -7.75 -9.02 -3.81
N LEU A 39 -6.84 -9.43 -2.92
CA LEU A 39 -5.42 -9.36 -3.19
C LEU A 39 -4.98 -10.48 -4.12
N THR A 40 -4.41 -10.11 -5.25
CA THR A 40 -3.79 -11.02 -6.22
C THR A 40 -2.27 -10.87 -6.13
N ASP A 41 -1.55 -11.70 -6.87
CA ASP A 41 -0.08 -11.60 -6.94
C ASP A 41 0.36 -10.21 -7.39
N ALA A 42 -0.38 -9.61 -8.31
CA ALA A 42 -0.09 -8.25 -8.78
C ALA A 42 -0.21 -7.22 -7.66
N HIS A 43 -1.21 -7.36 -6.80
CA HIS A 43 -1.36 -6.50 -5.63
C HIS A 43 -0.19 -6.66 -4.66
N TRP A 44 0.21 -7.89 -4.37
CA TRP A 44 1.31 -8.17 -3.47
C TRP A 44 2.62 -7.58 -3.98
N GLU A 45 2.85 -7.66 -5.28
CA GLU A 45 4.05 -7.07 -5.88
C GLU A 45 4.14 -5.58 -5.61
N VAL A 46 3.03 -4.86 -5.75
CA VAL A 46 2.99 -3.42 -5.47
C VAL A 46 3.16 -3.15 -3.99
N ILE A 47 2.50 -3.93 -3.13
CA ILE A 47 2.60 -3.77 -1.68
C ILE A 47 4.05 -3.90 -1.23
N TYR A 48 4.74 -4.95 -1.67
CA TYR A 48 6.15 -5.14 -1.29
C TYR A 48 7.05 -4.09 -1.93
N PHE A 49 6.74 -3.66 -3.14
CA PHE A 49 7.48 -2.58 -3.78
C PHE A 49 7.41 -1.29 -2.95
N VAL A 50 6.23 -0.94 -2.48
CA VAL A 50 6.03 0.26 -1.65
C VAL A 50 6.75 0.13 -0.31
N ARG A 51 6.75 -1.06 0.29
CA ARG A 51 7.50 -1.29 1.53
C ARG A 51 9.00 -1.13 1.33
N ASP A 52 9.54 -1.68 0.24
CA ASP A 52 10.95 -1.53 -0.09
C ASP A 52 11.31 -0.08 -0.34
N PHE A 53 10.43 0.65 -1.02
CA PHE A 53 10.61 2.08 -1.26
C PHE A 53 10.71 2.84 0.06
N TYR A 54 9.82 2.54 1.00
CA TYR A 54 9.84 3.21 2.30
C TYR A 54 11.13 2.90 3.07
N GLN A 55 11.61 1.67 3.03
CA GLN A 55 12.85 1.31 3.69
C GLN A 55 14.05 2.08 3.13
N GLU A 56 14.06 2.29 1.81
CA GLU A 56 15.16 2.97 1.17
C GLU A 56 15.12 4.48 1.35
N TYR A 57 13.93 5.08 1.22
CA TYR A 57 13.79 6.53 1.19
C TYR A 57 13.14 7.13 2.44
N ASN A 58 12.72 6.30 3.37
CA ASN A 58 12.06 6.70 4.61
C ASN A 58 10.83 7.59 4.38
N THR A 59 10.13 7.37 3.27
CA THR A 59 8.90 8.07 2.94
C THR A 59 8.04 7.19 2.04
N SER A 60 6.73 7.37 2.12
CA SER A 60 5.79 6.68 1.25
C SER A 60 5.71 7.42 -0.08
N PRO A 61 5.71 6.70 -1.23
CA PRO A 61 5.70 7.37 -2.53
C PRO A 61 4.34 7.97 -2.85
N ALA A 62 4.33 9.19 -3.38
CA ALA A 62 3.16 9.75 -4.05
C ALA A 62 3.00 9.09 -5.41
N ILE A 63 1.84 9.27 -6.05
CA ILE A 63 1.52 8.52 -7.27
C ILE A 63 2.55 8.69 -8.40
N ARG A 64 3.03 9.88 -8.62
CA ARG A 64 4.02 10.12 -9.69
C ARG A 64 5.33 9.38 -9.43
N MET A 65 5.79 9.41 -8.19
CA MET A 65 7.01 8.71 -7.82
C MET A 65 6.82 7.21 -7.89
N LEU A 66 5.66 6.73 -7.47
CA LEU A 66 5.36 5.30 -7.54
C LEU A 66 5.38 4.80 -8.98
N VAL A 67 4.71 5.50 -9.89
CA VAL A 67 4.68 5.14 -11.30
C VAL A 67 6.10 5.13 -11.87
N LYS A 68 6.87 6.17 -11.60
CA LYS A 68 8.23 6.30 -12.13
C LYS A 68 9.14 5.19 -11.60
N ALA A 69 9.12 4.95 -10.30
CA ALA A 69 9.97 3.95 -9.68
C ALA A 69 9.62 2.54 -10.16
N MET A 70 8.34 2.25 -10.31
CA MET A 70 7.90 0.95 -10.82
C MET A 70 8.27 0.77 -12.29
N ALA A 71 8.15 1.82 -13.10
CA ALA A 71 8.54 1.75 -14.50
C ALA A 71 10.03 1.45 -14.64
N GLU A 72 10.86 2.03 -13.80
CA GLU A 72 12.29 1.79 -13.81
C GLU A 72 12.67 0.36 -13.39
N LYS A 73 11.99 -0.19 -12.40
CA LYS A 73 12.32 -1.51 -11.85
C LYS A 73 11.56 -2.67 -12.48
N LEU A 74 10.29 -2.47 -12.82
CA LEU A 74 9.40 -3.54 -13.26
C LEU A 74 8.92 -3.36 -14.69
N GLY A 75 9.27 -2.24 -15.34
CA GLY A 75 8.86 -1.96 -16.69
C GLY A 75 7.61 -1.11 -16.77
N VAL A 76 7.38 -0.48 -17.92
CA VAL A 76 6.27 0.45 -18.12
C VAL A 76 4.90 -0.22 -18.09
N ASP A 77 4.86 -1.53 -18.30
CA ASP A 77 3.59 -2.28 -18.21
C ASP A 77 3.01 -2.26 -16.80
N LYS A 78 3.87 -2.23 -15.79
CA LYS A 78 3.48 -2.19 -14.38
C LYS A 78 3.62 -0.80 -13.80
N GLY A 79 4.59 -0.04 -14.26
CA GLY A 79 4.78 1.35 -13.86
C GLY A 79 3.95 2.29 -14.69
N ASN A 80 2.63 2.16 -14.63
CA ASN A 80 1.73 3.09 -15.27
C ASN A 80 0.45 3.26 -14.46
N SER A 81 -0.15 4.43 -14.58
CA SER A 81 -1.28 4.79 -13.73
C SER A 81 -2.53 3.97 -13.99
N ARG A 82 -2.76 3.52 -15.21
CA ARG A 82 -3.94 2.70 -15.53
C ARG A 82 -3.86 1.34 -14.87
N TYR A 83 -2.69 0.70 -14.96
CA TYR A 83 -2.46 -0.59 -14.33
C TYR A 83 -2.69 -0.51 -12.83
N LEU A 84 -2.08 0.50 -12.20
CA LEU A 84 -2.19 0.69 -10.76
C LEU A 84 -3.62 1.06 -10.35
N GLN A 85 -4.32 1.85 -11.15
CA GLN A 85 -5.70 2.23 -10.86
C GLN A 85 -6.64 1.03 -10.89
N ARG A 86 -6.38 0.04 -11.74
CA ARG A 86 -7.18 -1.20 -11.74
C ARG A 86 -6.99 -2.01 -10.48
N LEU A 87 -5.76 -2.05 -9.97
CA LEU A 87 -5.45 -2.78 -8.75
C LEU A 87 -5.99 -2.06 -7.50
N PHE A 88 -5.91 -0.73 -7.49
CA PHE A 88 -6.27 0.08 -6.33
C PHE A 88 -7.19 1.22 -6.77
N PRO A 89 -8.51 0.92 -6.95
CA PRO A 89 -9.43 1.88 -7.57
C PRO A 89 -9.64 3.18 -6.81
N GLU A 90 -9.44 3.17 -5.50
CA GLU A 90 -9.65 4.35 -4.66
C GLU A 90 -8.41 5.25 -4.55
N GLY A 91 -7.41 4.99 -5.37
CA GLY A 91 -6.18 5.78 -5.40
C GLY A 91 -4.97 4.91 -5.13
N PRO A 92 -4.16 4.62 -6.19
CA PRO A 92 -3.09 3.63 -6.05
C PRO A 92 -2.06 3.94 -4.96
N ALA A 93 -1.58 5.18 -4.90
CA ALA A 93 -0.57 5.53 -3.91
C ALA A 93 -1.12 5.40 -2.49
N LYS A 94 -2.36 5.85 -2.28
CA LYS A 94 -2.99 5.80 -0.96
C LYS A 94 -3.31 4.38 -0.54
N GLN A 95 -3.97 3.62 -1.41
CA GLN A 95 -4.39 2.26 -1.05
C GLN A 95 -3.20 1.31 -0.91
N ALA A 96 -2.22 1.38 -1.82
CA ALA A 96 -1.05 0.53 -1.72
C ALA A 96 -0.26 0.84 -0.44
N THR A 97 -0.11 2.11 -0.09
CA THR A 97 0.56 2.52 1.14
C THR A 97 -0.19 2.03 2.38
N LYS A 98 -1.51 2.16 2.37
CA LYS A 98 -2.35 1.67 3.46
C LYS A 98 -2.20 0.16 3.65
N LEU A 99 -2.30 -0.59 2.56
CA LEU A 99 -2.17 -2.05 2.58
C LEU A 99 -0.76 -2.49 2.99
N ALA A 100 0.24 -1.68 2.69
CA ALA A 100 1.62 -1.95 3.07
C ALA A 100 1.93 -1.61 4.53
N GLY A 101 0.96 -1.08 5.26
CA GLY A 101 1.14 -0.74 6.68
C GLY A 101 2.03 0.45 6.92
N LEU A 102 2.16 1.33 5.95
CA LEU A 102 3.04 2.49 6.01
C LEU A 102 2.27 3.76 6.35
N PRO A 103 2.96 4.82 6.79
CA PRO A 103 2.30 6.10 7.04
C PRO A 103 1.71 6.68 5.76
N LYS A 104 0.69 7.49 5.93
CA LYS A 104 0.04 8.19 4.83
C LYS A 104 1.05 8.98 4.01
N PRO A 105 0.97 8.98 2.66
CA PRO A 105 1.89 9.76 1.84
C PRO A 105 1.85 11.24 2.20
N ALA A 106 3.03 11.87 2.22
CA ALA A 106 3.15 13.27 2.65
C ALA A 106 2.35 14.22 1.77
N LYS A 107 2.21 13.90 0.49
CA LYS A 107 1.37 14.66 -0.44
C LYS A 107 0.24 13.76 -0.93
N CYS A 108 -0.92 13.94 -0.31
CA CYS A 108 -2.13 13.22 -0.68
C CYS A 108 -2.87 13.99 -1.75
N LEU A 109 -2.51 13.78 -2.95
CA LEU A 109 -3.26 14.38 -4.07
C LEU A 109 -4.08 13.34 -4.76
#